data_995f8f76b7feb6cdb50279f9f279af3d
#
_entry.id   995f8f76b7feb6cdb50279f9f279af3d
#
_cell.length_a   1.000
_cell.length_b   1.000
_cell.length_c   1.000
_cell.angle_alpha   90.00
_cell.angle_beta   90.00
_cell.angle_gamma   90.00
#
_symmetry.space_group_name_H-M   'P 1'
#
loop_
_entity.id
_entity.type
_entity.pdbx_description
1 polymer ?
#
loop_
_entity_poly.entity_id
_entity_poly.type
_entity_poly.pdbx_seq_one_letter_code
_entity_poly.pdbx_strand_id
1 'polypeptide(L)'
;KRLLNQMKHNGECGIVLAGRPYHIDPEINHGIPELIASYGLTVFTEDSLPIDFEPSRPLRVVDQWVYHSRLYNAAEFVCQHDKLEMIQLNSFGCGLDAVTTDQVSEILEASGKLYTLLKIDEVANLGAVRIRIRSLLSAMAMRKQDQSRATAKPVAYHRTEFTKEMREKGYTILAPQMSPIHFDILEPVFRKHGYNLVVLDNDNRSAVNMGLKYVNNDACYPSITVVGQFMDAVLSGKYDTDRLAIVMTQTGGCCRASNYVSFIRRALDKAGYSHIPVISLNANGMEKNEGFSLSAGLVTDAAKTIVYGDLFMRCLYRVRPYEVIPGSADALHKKWQDICIDSLINSKTQYTYKEVCRGIVNAFDSFTIDETIRKPRVGIVGEILVKYMPLANNHLVELLEREGAEVVVPDLLDFFNYCVFG
;
A
#
# COMPACT_ATOMS: atom_id res chain seq x y z
N LYS A 1 0.52 -36.93 9.55
CA LYS A 1 1.69 -37.87 9.46
C LYS A 1 1.35 -39.18 8.74
N ARG A 2 0.28 -39.92 9.16
CA ARG A 2 -0.07 -41.20 8.54
C ARG A 2 -0.32 -41.07 7.03
N LEU A 3 -1.16 -40.13 6.60
CA LEU A 3 -1.49 -39.90 5.18
C LEU A 3 -0.25 -39.47 4.36
N LEU A 4 0.59 -38.59 4.93
CA LEU A 4 1.85 -38.18 4.28
C LEU A 4 2.80 -39.34 4.05
N ASN A 5 2.92 -40.26 5.05
CA ASN A 5 3.73 -41.45 4.92
C ASN A 5 3.16 -42.42 3.88
N GLN A 6 1.84 -42.59 3.83
CA GLN A 6 1.17 -43.42 2.84
C GLN A 6 1.39 -42.87 1.41
N MET A 7 1.20 -41.56 1.22
CA MET A 7 1.47 -40.88 -0.05
C MET A 7 2.92 -41.09 -0.51
N LYS A 8 3.90 -40.93 0.43
CA LYS A 8 5.32 -41.16 0.14
C LYS A 8 5.59 -42.62 -0.28
N HIS A 9 5.00 -43.59 0.43
CA HIS A 9 5.15 -45.02 0.15
C HIS A 9 4.57 -45.38 -1.23
N ASN A 10 3.39 -44.85 -1.56
CA ASN A 10 2.72 -45.11 -2.83
C ASN A 10 3.36 -44.33 -4.01
N GLY A 11 4.27 -43.45 -3.75
CA GLY A 11 4.87 -42.61 -4.81
C GLY A 11 3.97 -41.52 -5.33
N GLU A 12 2.86 -41.23 -4.67
CA GLU A 12 1.87 -40.20 -5.00
C GLU A 12 2.37 -38.80 -4.78
N CYS A 13 1.75 -37.81 -5.45
CA CYS A 13 1.92 -36.41 -5.19
C CYS A 13 0.74 -35.88 -4.39
N GLY A 14 0.95 -34.81 -3.62
CA GLY A 14 -0.08 -34.19 -2.83
C GLY A 14 -0.14 -32.68 -3.03
N ILE A 15 -1.27 -32.12 -2.69
CA ILE A 15 -1.55 -30.68 -2.70
C ILE A 15 -1.86 -30.25 -1.28
N VAL A 16 -1.21 -29.19 -0.85
CA VAL A 16 -1.65 -28.41 0.31
C VAL A 16 -2.62 -27.35 -0.21
N LEU A 17 -3.90 -27.56 0.09
CA LEU A 17 -4.97 -26.62 -0.22
C LEU A 17 -5.08 -25.65 0.95
N ALA A 18 -4.68 -24.42 0.72
CA ALA A 18 -4.58 -23.38 1.75
C ALA A 18 -5.51 -22.21 1.45
N GLY A 19 -5.82 -21.42 2.45
CA GLY A 19 -6.68 -20.25 2.32
C GLY A 19 -7.11 -19.73 3.68
N ARG A 20 -8.19 -18.97 3.70
CA ARG A 20 -8.81 -18.56 4.96
C ARG A 20 -9.56 -19.74 5.58
N PRO A 21 -9.79 -19.75 6.90
CA PRO A 21 -10.44 -20.90 7.56
C PRO A 21 -11.79 -21.30 6.97
N TYR A 22 -12.58 -20.36 6.47
CA TYR A 22 -13.87 -20.64 5.85
C TYR A 22 -13.77 -21.28 4.45
N HIS A 23 -12.60 -21.28 3.81
CA HIS A 23 -12.41 -21.91 2.49
C HIS A 23 -12.44 -23.45 2.53
N ILE A 24 -12.40 -24.05 3.72
CA ILE A 24 -12.60 -25.50 3.88
C ILE A 24 -14.08 -25.92 3.86
N ASP A 25 -15.00 -24.97 4.00
CA ASP A 25 -16.43 -25.23 3.89
C ASP A 25 -16.81 -25.64 2.47
N PRO A 26 -17.52 -26.79 2.26
CA PRO A 26 -17.88 -27.29 0.94
C PRO A 26 -18.74 -26.35 0.10
N GLU A 27 -19.63 -25.58 0.74
CA GLU A 27 -20.46 -24.58 0.06
C GLU A 27 -19.62 -23.42 -0.49
N ILE A 28 -18.53 -23.06 0.20
CA ILE A 28 -17.65 -21.96 -0.19
C ILE A 28 -16.63 -22.42 -1.23
N ASN A 29 -16.05 -23.62 -1.07
CA ASN A 29 -15.03 -24.13 -1.99
C ASN A 29 -15.59 -24.85 -3.22
N HIS A 30 -16.91 -25.01 -3.32
CA HIS A 30 -17.62 -25.57 -4.46
C HIS A 30 -17.11 -26.96 -4.92
N GLY A 31 -16.58 -27.79 -4.01
CA GLY A 31 -16.05 -29.11 -4.31
C GLY A 31 -14.66 -29.11 -4.96
N ILE A 32 -13.87 -28.06 -4.77
CA ILE A 32 -12.47 -28.00 -5.25
C ILE A 32 -11.59 -29.12 -4.66
N PRO A 33 -11.67 -29.48 -3.36
CA PRO A 33 -10.91 -30.60 -2.81
C PRO A 33 -11.18 -31.92 -3.50
N GLU A 34 -12.45 -32.23 -3.78
CA GLU A 34 -12.89 -33.43 -4.49
C GLU A 34 -12.42 -33.44 -5.94
N LEU A 35 -12.46 -32.27 -6.57
CA LEU A 35 -11.94 -32.10 -7.92
C LEU A 35 -10.44 -32.39 -7.97
N ILE A 36 -9.63 -31.86 -7.03
CA ILE A 36 -8.18 -32.12 -6.94
C ILE A 36 -7.94 -33.64 -6.72
N ALA A 37 -8.68 -34.24 -5.78
CA ALA A 37 -8.58 -35.67 -5.51
C ALA A 37 -8.94 -36.54 -6.72
N SER A 38 -9.89 -36.11 -7.56
CA SER A 38 -10.27 -36.84 -8.79
C SER A 38 -9.15 -36.95 -9.82
N TYR A 39 -8.11 -36.13 -9.70
CA TYR A 39 -6.89 -36.22 -10.53
C TYR A 39 -5.80 -37.12 -9.90
N GLY A 40 -6.11 -37.89 -8.86
CA GLY A 40 -5.16 -38.78 -8.18
C GLY A 40 -4.17 -38.07 -7.26
N LEU A 41 -4.50 -36.89 -6.79
CA LEU A 41 -3.68 -36.14 -5.84
C LEU A 41 -4.23 -36.26 -4.42
N THR A 42 -3.34 -36.46 -3.44
CA THR A 42 -3.72 -36.40 -2.03
C THR A 42 -3.87 -34.93 -1.60
N VAL A 43 -4.99 -34.59 -0.97
CA VAL A 43 -5.29 -33.21 -0.52
C VAL A 43 -5.07 -33.08 0.99
N PHE A 44 -4.29 -32.07 1.38
CA PHE A 44 -4.10 -31.65 2.76
C PHE A 44 -4.60 -30.21 2.91
N THR A 45 -5.15 -29.86 4.06
CA THR A 45 -5.41 -28.46 4.43
C THR A 45 -4.26 -27.94 5.28
N GLU A 46 -4.05 -26.63 5.34
CA GLU A 46 -3.03 -26.03 6.20
C GLU A 46 -3.23 -26.38 7.68
N ASP A 47 -4.48 -26.60 8.12
CA ASP A 47 -4.83 -27.04 9.48
C ASP A 47 -4.34 -28.45 9.81
N SER A 48 -4.20 -29.30 8.80
CA SER A 48 -3.74 -30.68 8.95
C SER A 48 -2.22 -30.82 9.06
N LEU A 49 -1.48 -29.74 8.84
CA LEU A 49 -0.03 -29.73 8.85
C LEU A 49 0.53 -29.56 10.26
N PRO A 50 1.75 -30.08 10.54
CA PRO A 50 2.45 -29.75 11.76
C PRO A 50 2.77 -28.26 11.84
N ILE A 51 2.65 -27.68 13.05
CA ILE A 51 2.88 -26.25 13.29
C ILE A 51 4.35 -25.86 13.43
N ASP A 52 5.25 -26.83 13.42
CA ASP A 52 6.69 -26.64 13.74
C ASP A 52 7.53 -26.16 12.53
N PHE A 53 6.87 -25.78 11.44
CA PHE A 53 7.54 -25.31 10.22
C PHE A 53 7.39 -23.80 10.12
N GLU A 54 8.48 -23.07 10.33
CA GLU A 54 8.51 -21.63 10.21
C GLU A 54 9.45 -21.20 9.07
N PRO A 55 9.02 -20.24 8.23
CA PRO A 55 9.91 -19.67 7.22
C PRO A 55 11.02 -18.86 7.85
N SER A 56 12.12 -18.70 7.12
CA SER A 56 13.20 -17.81 7.54
C SER A 56 12.70 -16.38 7.72
N ARG A 57 12.93 -15.82 8.91
CA ARG A 57 12.49 -14.46 9.27
C ARG A 57 13.67 -13.49 9.31
N PRO A 58 13.48 -12.18 9.11
CA PRO A 58 12.19 -11.52 8.83
C PRO A 58 11.66 -11.80 7.41
N LEU A 59 10.33 -11.79 7.28
CA LEU A 59 9.67 -11.77 5.98
C LEU A 59 9.68 -10.34 5.40
N ARG A 60 9.42 -10.21 4.10
CA ARG A 60 9.26 -8.90 3.45
C ARG A 60 8.02 -8.17 3.97
N VAL A 61 6.95 -8.90 4.25
CA VAL A 61 5.68 -8.40 4.75
C VAL A 61 5.67 -8.28 6.27
N VAL A 62 4.78 -7.45 6.79
CA VAL A 62 4.48 -7.42 8.23
C VAL A 62 3.72 -8.67 8.61
N ASP A 63 4.35 -9.52 9.42
CA ASP A 63 3.82 -10.81 9.84
C ASP A 63 3.20 -10.69 11.24
N GLN A 64 1.95 -10.21 11.28
CA GLN A 64 1.22 -9.96 12.53
C GLN A 64 -0.16 -10.62 12.59
N TRP A 65 -0.56 -11.32 11.53
CA TRP A 65 -1.88 -11.95 11.44
C TRP A 65 -1.78 -13.47 11.46
N VAL A 66 -2.37 -14.11 12.46
CA VAL A 66 -2.27 -15.55 12.71
C VAL A 66 -2.59 -16.40 11.48
N TYR A 67 -3.68 -16.10 10.77
CA TYR A 67 -4.07 -16.90 9.59
C TYR A 67 -3.09 -16.78 8.44
N HIS A 68 -2.50 -15.61 8.26
CA HIS A 68 -1.51 -15.38 7.20
C HIS A 68 -0.19 -16.05 7.55
N SER A 69 0.24 -15.97 8.83
CA SER A 69 1.42 -16.70 9.32
C SER A 69 1.30 -18.20 9.11
N ARG A 70 0.09 -18.76 9.26
CA ARG A 70 -0.16 -20.19 8.97
C ARG A 70 0.06 -20.53 7.50
N LEU A 71 -0.31 -19.64 6.57
CA LEU A 71 -0.08 -19.85 5.14
C LEU A 71 1.43 -19.82 4.80
N TYR A 72 2.19 -18.94 5.46
CA TYR A 72 3.65 -18.92 5.31
C TYR A 72 4.30 -20.18 5.85
N ASN A 73 3.84 -20.68 7.00
CA ASN A 73 4.31 -21.95 7.56
C ASN A 73 3.94 -23.14 6.68
N ALA A 74 2.73 -23.13 6.09
CA ALA A 74 2.31 -24.16 5.13
C ALA A 74 3.16 -24.14 3.86
N ALA A 75 3.52 -22.96 3.35
CA ALA A 75 4.43 -22.81 2.21
C ALA A 75 5.82 -23.38 2.53
N GLU A 76 6.39 -23.07 3.71
CA GLU A 76 7.65 -23.63 4.16
C GLU A 76 7.59 -25.16 4.31
N PHE A 77 6.50 -25.69 4.84
CA PHE A 77 6.28 -27.13 4.90
C PHE A 77 6.32 -27.77 3.51
N VAL A 78 5.67 -27.15 2.53
CA VAL A 78 5.69 -27.60 1.13
C VAL A 78 7.11 -27.57 0.56
N CYS A 79 7.89 -26.52 0.86
CA CYS A 79 9.28 -26.41 0.40
C CYS A 79 10.15 -27.58 0.86
N GLN A 80 9.89 -28.12 2.05
CA GLN A 80 10.67 -29.24 2.63
C GLN A 80 10.18 -30.63 2.17
N HIS A 81 9.17 -30.72 1.30
CA HIS A 81 8.59 -31.98 0.85
C HIS A 81 8.49 -32.06 -0.67
N ASP A 82 9.36 -32.81 -1.33
CA ASP A 82 9.50 -32.85 -2.79
C ASP A 82 8.20 -33.18 -3.57
N LYS A 83 7.34 -34.01 -2.99
CA LYS A 83 6.10 -34.46 -3.62
C LYS A 83 4.86 -33.62 -3.29
N LEU A 84 5.05 -32.49 -2.58
CA LEU A 84 3.98 -31.56 -2.26
C LEU A 84 4.09 -30.29 -3.10
N GLU A 85 2.94 -29.79 -3.55
CA GLU A 85 2.75 -28.47 -4.14
C GLU A 85 1.64 -27.73 -3.39
N MET A 86 1.50 -26.44 -3.63
CA MET A 86 0.51 -25.61 -2.94
C MET A 86 -0.50 -25.00 -3.89
N ILE A 87 -1.79 -25.15 -3.56
CA ILE A 87 -2.89 -24.40 -4.14
C ILE A 87 -3.46 -23.49 -3.05
N GLN A 88 -3.59 -22.22 -3.33
CA GLN A 88 -4.22 -21.26 -2.41
C GLN A 88 -5.56 -20.80 -2.98
N LEU A 89 -6.60 -20.86 -2.15
CA LEU A 89 -7.90 -20.27 -2.43
C LEU A 89 -7.90 -18.80 -2.00
N ASN A 90 -8.44 -17.94 -2.85
CA ASN A 90 -8.59 -16.52 -2.61
C ASN A 90 -9.95 -16.06 -3.10
N SER A 91 -10.78 -15.42 -2.25
CA SER A 91 -12.13 -14.99 -2.61
C SER A 91 -12.25 -13.52 -2.96
N PHE A 92 -11.45 -12.63 -2.37
CA PHE A 92 -11.56 -11.19 -2.57
C PHE A 92 -10.20 -10.53 -2.83
N GLY A 93 -10.18 -9.57 -3.77
CA GLY A 93 -9.04 -8.67 -3.96
C GLY A 93 -8.90 -7.62 -2.84
N CYS A 94 -9.95 -7.40 -2.05
CA CYS A 94 -9.91 -6.51 -0.89
C CYS A 94 -9.59 -7.30 0.37
N GLY A 95 -8.50 -6.98 1.04
CA GLY A 95 -8.05 -7.65 2.25
C GLY A 95 -6.57 -7.98 2.19
N LEU A 96 -6.11 -8.72 3.20
CA LEU A 96 -4.70 -9.05 3.35
C LEU A 96 -4.24 -10.15 2.37
N ASP A 97 -5.16 -10.82 1.68
CA ASP A 97 -4.83 -11.91 0.77
C ASP A 97 -3.93 -11.47 -0.38
N ALA A 98 -4.09 -10.23 -0.88
CA ALA A 98 -3.20 -9.68 -1.90
C ALA A 98 -1.74 -9.56 -1.44
N VAL A 99 -1.53 -9.36 -0.13
CA VAL A 99 -0.20 -9.34 0.50
C VAL A 99 0.30 -10.76 0.70
N THR A 100 -0.59 -11.64 1.20
CA THR A 100 -0.25 -13.02 1.56
C THR A 100 0.11 -13.86 0.35
N THR A 101 -0.66 -13.73 -0.75
CA THR A 101 -0.37 -14.48 -1.99
C THR A 101 1.00 -14.13 -2.55
N ASP A 102 1.40 -12.87 -2.47
CA ASP A 102 2.71 -12.42 -2.91
C ASP A 102 3.84 -13.02 -2.06
N GLN A 103 3.66 -13.07 -0.73
CA GLN A 103 4.68 -13.63 0.17
C GLN A 103 4.76 -15.15 0.07
N VAL A 104 3.62 -15.85 -0.05
CA VAL A 104 3.58 -17.30 -0.28
C VAL A 104 4.25 -17.66 -1.60
N SER A 105 3.98 -16.92 -2.69
CA SER A 105 4.66 -17.10 -3.97
C SER A 105 6.17 -16.97 -3.84
N GLU A 106 6.64 -15.93 -3.12
CA GLU A 106 8.08 -15.69 -2.90
C GLU A 106 8.76 -16.85 -2.17
N ILE A 107 8.13 -17.41 -1.12
CA ILE A 107 8.65 -18.56 -0.37
C ILE A 107 8.74 -19.80 -1.28
N LEU A 108 7.66 -20.10 -2.01
CA LEU A 108 7.58 -21.31 -2.87
C LEU A 108 8.51 -21.22 -4.07
N GLU A 109 8.54 -20.08 -4.76
CA GLU A 109 9.38 -19.86 -5.95
C GLU A 109 10.87 -19.93 -5.62
N ALA A 110 11.30 -19.39 -4.46
CA ALA A 110 12.67 -19.47 -4.00
C ALA A 110 13.14 -20.95 -3.86
N SER A 111 12.22 -21.85 -3.52
CA SER A 111 12.50 -23.30 -3.39
C SER A 111 12.16 -24.10 -4.65
N GLY A 112 11.85 -23.44 -5.77
CA GLY A 112 11.49 -24.09 -7.04
C GLY A 112 10.16 -24.83 -7.00
N LYS A 113 9.29 -24.54 -6.04
CA LYS A 113 7.94 -25.10 -5.92
C LYS A 113 6.97 -24.41 -6.86
N LEU A 114 5.92 -25.15 -7.25
CA LEU A 114 4.83 -24.59 -8.04
C LEU A 114 3.76 -24.01 -7.11
N TYR A 115 3.32 -22.82 -7.44
CA TYR A 115 2.26 -22.13 -6.72
C TYR A 115 1.07 -21.89 -7.66
N THR A 116 -0.12 -22.27 -7.20
CA THR A 116 -1.36 -22.06 -7.96
C THR A 116 -2.37 -21.31 -7.10
N LEU A 117 -2.70 -20.10 -7.54
CA LEU A 117 -3.75 -19.29 -6.94
C LEU A 117 -5.08 -19.57 -7.66
N LEU A 118 -6.09 -19.99 -6.91
CA LEU A 118 -7.47 -20.16 -7.38
C LEU A 118 -8.34 -19.08 -6.79
N LYS A 119 -8.92 -18.26 -7.67
CA LYS A 119 -9.95 -17.30 -7.25
C LYS A 119 -11.29 -17.98 -7.23
N ILE A 120 -11.96 -17.89 -6.10
CA ILE A 120 -13.33 -18.37 -5.89
C ILE A 120 -14.23 -17.17 -5.62
N ASP A 121 -15.43 -17.23 -6.12
CA ASP A 121 -16.48 -16.23 -5.94
C ASP A 121 -17.82 -16.91 -5.60
N GLU A 122 -18.90 -16.16 -5.58
CA GLU A 122 -20.24 -16.66 -5.28
C GLU A 122 -20.76 -17.62 -6.36
N VAL A 123 -20.17 -17.61 -7.55
CA VAL A 123 -20.58 -18.45 -8.68
C VAL A 123 -19.70 -19.68 -8.77
N ALA A 124 -20.31 -20.86 -8.61
CA ALA A 124 -19.65 -22.15 -8.69
C ALA A 124 -19.18 -22.49 -10.14
N ASN A 125 -18.20 -21.75 -10.66
CA ASN A 125 -17.62 -22.01 -11.98
C ASN A 125 -16.32 -22.81 -11.89
N LEU A 126 -16.41 -24.13 -11.87
CA LEU A 126 -15.25 -25.02 -11.84
C LEU A 126 -14.47 -25.10 -13.17
N GLY A 127 -14.93 -24.48 -14.25
CA GLY A 127 -14.25 -24.52 -15.55
C GLY A 127 -12.84 -23.93 -15.50
N ALA A 128 -12.72 -22.72 -14.99
CA ALA A 128 -11.43 -22.05 -14.81
C ALA A 128 -10.53 -22.81 -13.80
N VAL A 129 -11.11 -23.32 -12.73
CA VAL A 129 -10.40 -24.14 -11.73
C VAL A 129 -9.81 -25.40 -12.37
N ARG A 130 -10.60 -26.12 -13.18
CA ARG A 130 -10.13 -27.32 -13.91
C ARG A 130 -8.95 -27.00 -14.83
N ILE A 131 -8.99 -25.89 -15.55
CA ILE A 131 -7.90 -25.48 -16.45
C ILE A 131 -6.64 -25.22 -15.63
N ARG A 132 -6.72 -24.48 -14.51
CA ARG A 132 -5.57 -24.18 -13.66
C ARG A 132 -4.98 -25.43 -13.01
N ILE A 133 -5.81 -26.37 -12.52
CA ILE A 133 -5.33 -27.63 -11.96
C ILE A 133 -4.63 -28.48 -13.05
N ARG A 134 -5.18 -28.57 -14.26
CA ARG A 134 -4.53 -29.27 -15.37
C ARG A 134 -3.20 -28.64 -15.76
N SER A 135 -3.11 -27.30 -15.77
CA SER A 135 -1.85 -26.59 -16.00
C SER A 135 -0.82 -26.92 -14.92
N LEU A 136 -1.23 -26.96 -13.64
CA LEU A 136 -0.36 -27.38 -12.54
C LEU A 136 0.14 -28.81 -12.73
N LEU A 137 -0.73 -29.77 -13.08
CA LEU A 137 -0.35 -31.16 -13.35
C LEU A 137 0.66 -31.26 -14.49
N SER A 138 0.46 -30.52 -15.57
CA SER A 138 1.40 -30.49 -16.70
C SER A 138 2.76 -29.90 -16.26
N ALA A 139 2.77 -28.83 -15.49
CA ALA A 139 3.99 -28.23 -14.95
C ALA A 139 4.72 -29.18 -13.99
N MET A 140 4.00 -29.92 -13.14
CA MET A 140 4.57 -30.96 -12.27
C MET A 140 5.22 -32.08 -13.08
N ALA A 141 4.57 -32.54 -14.18
CA ALA A 141 5.10 -33.56 -15.04
C ALA A 141 6.38 -33.11 -15.78
N MET A 142 6.39 -31.88 -16.30
CA MET A 142 7.57 -31.28 -16.94
C MET A 142 8.73 -31.14 -15.96
N ARG A 143 8.47 -30.69 -14.74
CA ARG A 143 9.50 -30.52 -13.71
C ARG A 143 10.14 -31.83 -13.29
N LYS A 144 9.40 -32.96 -13.30
CA LYS A 144 9.97 -34.29 -13.03
C LYS A 144 10.99 -34.71 -14.07
N GLN A 145 10.92 -34.20 -15.31
CA GLN A 145 11.86 -34.48 -16.38
C GLN A 145 13.10 -33.59 -16.33
N ASP A 146 13.00 -32.42 -15.73
CA ASP A 146 14.08 -31.44 -15.61
C ASP A 146 14.79 -31.57 -14.26
N GLN A 147 15.81 -32.42 -14.19
CA GLN A 147 16.62 -32.66 -12.97
C GLN A 147 17.62 -31.54 -12.64
N SER A 148 17.70 -30.48 -13.44
CA SER A 148 18.79 -29.49 -13.37
C SER A 148 18.53 -28.32 -12.43
N ARG A 149 17.35 -28.18 -11.79
CA ARG A 149 17.03 -27.05 -10.92
C ARG A 149 17.62 -27.21 -9.53
N ALA A 150 18.65 -26.42 -9.25
CA ALA A 150 19.10 -26.16 -7.89
C ALA A 150 17.95 -25.50 -7.06
N THR A 151 17.50 -26.21 -6.04
CA THR A 151 16.57 -25.63 -5.06
C THR A 151 17.36 -24.68 -4.17
N ALA A 152 17.16 -23.38 -4.31
CA ALA A 152 17.65 -22.42 -3.35
C ALA A 152 16.81 -22.55 -2.07
N LYS A 153 17.44 -22.45 -0.90
CA LYS A 153 16.68 -22.33 0.36
C LYS A 153 16.14 -20.92 0.48
N PRO A 154 14.91 -20.74 0.95
CA PRO A 154 14.39 -19.41 1.27
C PRO A 154 15.33 -18.71 2.23
N VAL A 155 15.70 -17.48 1.90
CA VAL A 155 16.59 -16.65 2.72
C VAL A 155 15.76 -15.58 3.41
N ALA A 156 16.12 -15.27 4.67
CA ALA A 156 15.51 -14.14 5.38
C ALA A 156 15.65 -12.86 4.57
N TYR A 157 14.59 -12.07 4.52
CA TYR A 157 14.59 -10.81 3.80
C TYR A 157 15.45 -9.76 4.51
N HIS A 158 16.39 -9.18 3.80
CA HIS A 158 17.23 -8.09 4.28
C HIS A 158 16.88 -6.80 3.54
N ARG A 159 16.31 -5.83 4.26
CA ARG A 159 16.00 -4.52 3.71
C ARG A 159 17.22 -3.62 3.66
N THR A 160 17.25 -2.73 2.67
CA THR A 160 18.18 -1.61 2.67
C THR A 160 17.71 -0.55 3.66
N GLU A 161 18.58 -0.13 4.59
CA GLU A 161 18.25 0.87 5.61
C GLU A 161 18.68 2.27 5.17
N PHE A 162 17.88 3.27 5.54
CA PHE A 162 18.26 4.67 5.37
C PHE A 162 19.18 5.09 6.54
N THR A 163 20.46 5.31 6.25
CA THR A 163 21.50 5.57 7.25
C THR A 163 21.67 7.07 7.53
N LYS A 164 22.37 7.40 8.65
CA LYS A 164 22.77 8.80 8.94
C LYS A 164 23.63 9.40 7.84
N GLU A 165 24.54 8.60 7.30
CA GLU A 165 25.44 9.02 6.21
C GLU A 165 24.62 9.41 4.95
N MET A 166 23.60 8.66 4.59
CA MET A 166 22.70 9.00 3.47
C MET A 166 21.98 10.31 3.71
N ARG A 167 21.52 10.56 4.96
CA ARG A 167 20.92 11.84 5.34
C ARG A 167 21.92 13.00 5.21
N GLU A 168 23.11 12.84 5.75
CA GLU A 168 24.19 13.86 5.71
C GLU A 168 24.64 14.17 4.27
N LYS A 169 24.66 13.16 3.41
CA LYS A 169 24.91 13.32 1.96
C LYS A 169 23.74 13.94 1.20
N GLY A 170 22.63 14.25 1.87
CA GLY A 170 21.49 14.94 1.27
C GLY A 170 20.72 14.07 0.25
N TYR A 171 20.58 12.77 0.51
CA TYR A 171 19.75 11.91 -0.33
C TYR A 171 18.35 12.50 -0.53
N THR A 172 17.86 12.44 -1.74
CA THR A 172 16.48 12.86 -2.05
C THR A 172 15.51 11.80 -1.52
N ILE A 173 14.54 12.23 -0.71
CA ILE A 173 13.52 11.35 -0.14
C ILE A 173 12.22 11.63 -0.89
N LEU A 174 11.75 10.68 -1.70
CA LEU A 174 10.47 10.78 -2.38
C LEU A 174 9.32 10.43 -1.45
N ALA A 175 8.29 11.26 -1.44
CA ALA A 175 7.00 11.02 -0.81
C ALA A 175 5.90 10.99 -1.87
N PRO A 176 4.85 10.14 -1.73
CA PRO A 176 3.76 10.14 -2.68
C PRO A 176 2.90 11.39 -2.49
N GLN A 177 2.29 11.91 -3.55
CA GLN A 177 1.25 12.92 -3.41
C GLN A 177 -0.04 12.25 -2.93
N MET A 178 -0.42 12.51 -1.69
CA MET A 178 -1.62 11.92 -1.08
C MET A 178 -2.73 12.95 -0.85
N SER A 179 -2.38 14.22 -0.72
CA SER A 179 -3.32 15.33 -0.54
C SER A 179 -2.60 16.65 -0.84
N PRO A 180 -2.74 17.21 -2.05
CA PRO A 180 -1.98 18.39 -2.47
C PRO A 180 -2.06 19.55 -1.48
N ILE A 181 -3.27 19.85 -1.01
CA ILE A 181 -3.53 20.97 -0.09
C ILE A 181 -2.75 20.89 1.24
N HIS A 182 -2.36 19.67 1.67
CA HIS A 182 -1.56 19.43 2.86
C HIS A 182 -0.09 19.23 2.54
N PHE A 183 0.21 18.43 1.52
CA PHE A 183 1.57 17.95 1.22
C PHE A 183 2.46 19.06 0.66
N ASP A 184 1.87 20.03 -0.05
CA ASP A 184 2.60 21.20 -0.53
C ASP A 184 3.15 22.07 0.62
N ILE A 185 2.50 22.06 1.79
CA ILE A 185 3.00 22.74 3.00
C ILE A 185 3.94 21.82 3.78
N LEU A 186 3.73 20.50 3.72
CA LEU A 186 4.50 19.51 4.47
C LEU A 186 5.94 19.38 3.92
N GLU A 187 6.12 19.43 2.61
CA GLU A 187 7.43 19.32 1.98
C GLU A 187 8.46 20.34 2.51
N PRO A 188 8.18 21.66 2.53
CA PRO A 188 9.09 22.65 3.13
C PRO A 188 9.37 22.41 4.63
N VAL A 189 8.41 21.91 5.37
CA VAL A 189 8.58 21.56 6.79
C VAL A 189 9.61 20.47 6.99
N PHE A 190 9.54 19.39 6.21
CA PHE A 190 10.56 18.33 6.27
C PHE A 190 11.94 18.84 5.91
N ARG A 191 12.05 19.71 4.89
CA ARG A 191 13.32 20.34 4.50
C ARG A 191 13.91 21.20 5.61
N LYS A 192 13.11 21.97 6.34
CA LYS A 192 13.51 22.71 7.55
C LYS A 192 14.15 21.81 8.60
N HIS A 193 13.64 20.58 8.75
CA HIS A 193 14.14 19.60 9.72
C HIS A 193 15.29 18.72 9.18
N GLY A 194 15.88 19.11 8.03
CA GLY A 194 17.08 18.46 7.46
C GLY A 194 16.80 17.18 6.69
N TYR A 195 15.60 17.05 6.12
CA TYR A 195 15.26 16.00 5.18
C TYR A 195 15.00 16.57 3.80
N ASN A 196 15.77 16.16 2.80
CA ASN A 196 15.56 16.58 1.41
C ASN A 196 14.35 15.86 0.82
N LEU A 197 13.16 16.16 1.34
CA LEU A 197 11.90 15.59 0.90
C LEU A 197 11.45 16.23 -0.40
N VAL A 198 10.94 15.41 -1.30
CA VAL A 198 10.27 15.80 -2.54
C VAL A 198 8.93 15.07 -2.60
N VAL A 199 7.84 15.81 -2.59
CA VAL A 199 6.50 15.28 -2.85
C VAL A 199 6.32 15.13 -4.36
N LEU A 200 5.92 13.93 -4.79
CA LEU A 200 5.78 13.62 -6.21
C LEU A 200 4.61 14.38 -6.85
N ASP A 201 4.83 14.86 -8.06
CA ASP A 201 3.86 15.61 -8.87
C ASP A 201 3.24 14.79 -10.01
N ASN A 202 3.59 13.51 -10.13
CA ASN A 202 3.14 12.62 -11.20
C ASN A 202 1.72 12.09 -10.98
N ASP A 203 0.76 13.01 -10.98
CA ASP A 203 -0.68 12.76 -10.86
C ASP A 203 -1.28 12.46 -12.24
N ASN A 204 -0.92 11.32 -12.82
CA ASN A 204 -1.30 10.99 -14.19
C ASN A 204 -1.44 9.47 -14.44
N ARG A 205 -1.95 9.12 -15.62
CA ARG A 205 -2.18 7.72 -16.03
C ARG A 205 -0.89 6.89 -16.08
N SER A 206 0.28 7.49 -16.33
CA SER A 206 1.56 6.77 -16.33
C SER A 206 1.83 6.12 -14.97
N ALA A 207 1.63 6.87 -13.88
CA ALA A 207 1.78 6.35 -12.52
C ALA A 207 0.85 5.15 -12.27
N VAL A 208 -0.43 5.21 -12.67
CA VAL A 208 -1.35 4.08 -12.55
C VAL A 208 -0.85 2.86 -13.33
N ASN A 209 -0.40 3.05 -14.57
CA ASN A 209 0.12 1.97 -15.41
C ASN A 209 1.37 1.32 -14.80
N MET A 210 2.27 2.12 -14.20
CA MET A 210 3.42 1.59 -13.47
C MET A 210 2.99 0.77 -12.25
N GLY A 211 1.99 1.23 -11.50
CA GLY A 211 1.43 0.46 -10.39
C GLY A 211 0.88 -0.90 -10.84
N LEU A 212 0.09 -0.92 -11.91
CA LEU A 212 -0.45 -2.17 -12.49
C LEU A 212 0.64 -3.13 -12.99
N LYS A 213 1.80 -2.61 -13.38
CA LYS A 213 2.94 -3.43 -13.83
C LYS A 213 3.68 -4.10 -12.66
N TYR A 214 3.84 -3.40 -11.54
CA TYR A 214 4.72 -3.83 -10.45
C TYR A 214 4.00 -4.37 -9.22
N VAL A 215 2.73 -4.03 -9.03
CA VAL A 215 1.90 -4.48 -7.90
C VAL A 215 0.96 -5.60 -8.35
N ASN A 216 0.67 -6.51 -7.44
CA ASN A 216 -0.36 -7.51 -7.63
C ASN A 216 -1.73 -6.84 -7.88
N ASN A 217 -2.39 -7.20 -8.97
CA ASN A 217 -3.68 -6.60 -9.37
C ASN A 217 -4.83 -6.88 -8.38
N ASP A 218 -4.64 -7.79 -7.43
CA ASP A 218 -5.58 -8.02 -6.33
C ASP A 218 -5.38 -7.01 -5.18
N ALA A 219 -4.32 -6.19 -5.22
CA ALA A 219 -4.13 -5.11 -4.27
C ALA A 219 -5.14 -3.97 -4.50
N CYS A 220 -5.38 -3.18 -3.45
CA CYS A 220 -6.31 -2.05 -3.54
C CYS A 220 -5.78 -0.96 -4.47
N TYR A 221 -6.69 -0.22 -5.08
CA TYR A 221 -6.35 0.88 -5.98
C TYR A 221 -5.40 1.92 -5.35
N PRO A 222 -5.57 2.34 -4.07
CA PRO A 222 -4.60 3.20 -3.39
C PRO A 222 -3.18 2.67 -3.40
N SER A 223 -2.97 1.36 -3.17
CA SER A 223 -1.61 0.78 -3.20
C SER A 223 -1.03 0.77 -4.62
N ILE A 224 -1.86 0.51 -5.62
CA ILE A 224 -1.45 0.55 -7.04
C ILE A 224 -1.02 1.98 -7.42
N THR A 225 -1.80 3.00 -7.05
CA THR A 225 -1.47 4.39 -7.37
C THR A 225 -0.21 4.89 -6.68
N VAL A 226 -0.08 4.62 -5.38
CA VAL A 226 1.10 5.06 -4.59
C VAL A 226 2.38 4.38 -5.08
N VAL A 227 2.38 3.05 -5.22
CA VAL A 227 3.56 2.33 -5.74
C VAL A 227 3.86 2.78 -7.17
N GLY A 228 2.81 3.04 -7.94
CA GLY A 228 2.93 3.53 -9.30
C GLY A 228 3.61 4.89 -9.39
N GLN A 229 3.26 5.86 -8.53
CA GLN A 229 3.94 7.16 -8.46
C GLN A 229 5.44 6.98 -8.20
N PHE A 230 5.82 6.14 -7.22
CA PHE A 230 7.22 5.87 -6.93
C PHE A 230 7.96 5.22 -8.09
N MET A 231 7.38 4.19 -8.70
CA MET A 231 8.02 3.49 -9.81
C MET A 231 8.13 4.35 -11.06
N ASP A 232 7.13 5.16 -11.37
CA ASP A 232 7.16 6.13 -12.44
C ASP A 232 8.27 7.16 -12.21
N ALA A 233 8.41 7.69 -10.99
CA ALA A 233 9.47 8.62 -10.61
C ALA A 233 10.86 7.99 -10.70
N VAL A 234 11.06 6.81 -10.12
CA VAL A 234 12.36 6.10 -10.12
C VAL A 234 12.82 5.80 -11.55
N LEU A 235 11.90 5.37 -12.42
CA LEU A 235 12.19 5.01 -13.80
C LEU A 235 12.21 6.19 -14.78
N SER A 236 11.83 7.40 -14.33
CA SER A 236 11.76 8.59 -15.18
C SER A 236 13.11 9.15 -15.63
N GLY A 237 14.20 8.80 -14.93
CA GLY A 237 15.52 9.43 -15.11
C GLY A 237 15.64 10.84 -14.52
N LYS A 238 14.60 11.37 -13.86
CA LYS A 238 14.65 12.70 -13.21
C LYS A 238 15.52 12.73 -11.95
N TYR A 239 15.66 11.58 -11.27
CA TYR A 239 16.32 11.46 -9.99
C TYR A 239 17.55 10.57 -10.08
N ASP A 240 18.60 10.94 -9.34
CA ASP A 240 19.78 10.10 -9.15
C ASP A 240 19.43 8.92 -8.24
N THR A 241 19.26 7.74 -8.82
CA THR A 241 18.84 6.53 -8.12
C THR A 241 19.86 6.04 -7.10
N ASP A 242 21.14 6.42 -7.20
CA ASP A 242 22.19 6.09 -6.24
C ASP A 242 22.14 7.00 -4.99
N ARG A 243 21.40 8.10 -5.06
CA ARG A 243 21.19 9.05 -3.96
C ARG A 243 19.72 9.28 -3.65
N LEU A 244 18.92 8.23 -3.78
CA LEU A 244 17.48 8.25 -3.62
C LEU A 244 17.05 7.42 -2.42
N ALA A 245 15.97 7.84 -1.75
CA ALA A 245 15.22 7.10 -0.75
C ALA A 245 13.72 7.34 -0.97
N ILE A 246 12.91 6.48 -0.41
CA ILE A 246 11.45 6.59 -0.45
C ILE A 246 10.92 6.62 0.97
N VAL A 247 9.89 7.42 1.25
CA VAL A 247 9.18 7.42 2.52
C VAL A 247 7.71 7.07 2.32
N MET A 248 7.20 6.17 3.16
CA MET A 248 5.79 5.79 3.16
C MET A 248 5.29 5.54 4.58
N THR A 249 4.05 5.94 4.86
CA THR A 249 3.39 5.66 6.14
C THR A 249 3.12 4.17 6.29
N GLN A 250 3.25 3.66 7.53
CA GLN A 250 2.96 2.28 7.88
C GLN A 250 2.16 2.27 9.18
N THR A 251 0.88 1.89 9.10
CA THR A 251 -0.06 2.06 10.21
C THR A 251 -0.01 0.96 11.26
N GLY A 252 0.40 -0.27 10.89
CA GLY A 252 0.43 -1.43 11.79
C GLY A 252 -0.95 -2.04 12.09
N GLY A 253 -2.02 -1.51 11.51
CA GLY A 253 -3.38 -2.04 11.67
C GLY A 253 -3.70 -3.22 10.75
N CYS A 254 -4.96 -3.67 10.78
CA CYS A 254 -5.44 -4.79 9.95
C CYS A 254 -5.57 -4.47 8.46
N CYS A 255 -5.29 -3.25 8.03
CA CYS A 255 -5.37 -2.81 6.65
C CYS A 255 -4.10 -3.15 5.87
N ARG A 256 -4.22 -3.33 4.57
CA ARG A 256 -3.07 -3.47 3.63
C ARG A 256 -2.11 -2.29 3.65
N ALA A 257 -2.56 -1.11 4.07
CA ALA A 257 -1.70 0.07 4.24
C ALA A 257 -0.48 -0.22 5.13
N SER A 258 -0.58 -1.17 6.07
CA SER A 258 0.56 -1.68 6.83
C SER A 258 1.64 -2.34 5.97
N ASN A 259 1.30 -2.76 4.74
CA ASN A 259 2.19 -3.45 3.81
C ASN A 259 2.49 -2.65 2.51
N TYR A 260 2.13 -1.37 2.40
CA TYR A 260 2.54 -0.56 1.24
C TYR A 260 4.06 -0.48 1.10
N VAL A 261 4.76 -0.39 2.23
CA VAL A 261 6.22 -0.45 2.29
C VAL A 261 6.76 -1.74 1.65
N SER A 262 6.10 -2.88 1.90
CA SER A 262 6.47 -4.18 1.33
C SER A 262 6.22 -4.24 -0.18
N PHE A 263 5.12 -3.68 -0.66
CA PHE A 263 4.84 -3.59 -2.10
C PHE A 263 5.86 -2.70 -2.83
N ILE A 264 6.23 -1.56 -2.24
CA ILE A 264 7.27 -0.67 -2.79
C ILE A 264 8.60 -1.42 -2.89
N ARG A 265 9.05 -2.08 -1.82
CA ARG A 265 10.30 -2.86 -1.81
C ARG A 265 10.29 -3.95 -2.87
N ARG A 266 9.18 -4.69 -3.01
CA ARG A 266 9.04 -5.72 -4.04
C ARG A 266 9.09 -5.13 -5.45
N ALA A 267 8.46 -3.98 -5.67
CA ALA A 267 8.49 -3.29 -6.95
C ALA A 267 9.91 -2.83 -7.31
N LEU A 268 10.63 -2.27 -6.35
CA LEU A 268 12.04 -1.87 -6.52
C LEU A 268 12.93 -3.07 -6.83
N ASP A 269 12.78 -4.20 -6.12
CA ASP A 269 13.54 -5.42 -6.36
C ASP A 269 13.30 -5.96 -7.77
N LYS A 270 12.02 -6.03 -8.20
CA LYS A 270 11.65 -6.46 -9.56
C LYS A 270 12.22 -5.56 -10.66
N ALA A 271 12.44 -4.28 -10.34
CA ALA A 271 12.99 -3.30 -11.27
C ALA A 271 14.52 -3.18 -11.20
N GLY A 272 15.21 -3.90 -10.29
CA GLY A 272 16.66 -3.85 -10.12
C GLY A 272 17.17 -2.71 -9.23
N TYR A 273 16.30 -2.09 -8.42
CA TYR A 273 16.61 -0.95 -7.54
C TYR A 273 16.53 -1.30 -6.05
N SER A 274 16.86 -2.52 -5.67
CA SER A 274 16.82 -2.99 -4.26
C SER A 274 17.72 -2.20 -3.31
N HIS A 275 18.69 -1.45 -3.85
CA HIS A 275 19.58 -0.56 -3.09
C HIS A 275 18.89 0.71 -2.58
N ILE A 276 17.73 1.10 -3.14
CA ILE A 276 16.98 2.29 -2.69
C ILE A 276 16.29 1.97 -1.37
N PRO A 277 16.63 2.65 -0.26
CA PRO A 277 15.98 2.42 1.02
C PRO A 277 14.54 2.93 1.03
N VAL A 278 13.65 2.16 1.65
CA VAL A 278 12.26 2.56 1.88
C VAL A 278 12.05 2.79 3.37
N ILE A 279 11.86 4.04 3.73
CA ILE A 279 11.65 4.53 5.10
C ILE A 279 10.20 4.28 5.48
N SER A 280 10.00 3.48 6.53
CA SER A 280 8.70 3.30 7.16
C SER A 280 8.44 4.44 8.14
N LEU A 281 7.44 5.25 7.84
CA LEU A 281 6.94 6.26 8.77
C LEU A 281 5.86 5.60 9.66
N ASN A 282 6.28 5.10 10.81
CA ASN A 282 5.42 4.40 11.76
C ASN A 282 5.56 4.96 13.18
N ALA A 283 4.45 4.91 13.94
CA ALA A 283 4.41 5.31 15.34
C ALA A 283 4.68 4.14 16.31
N ASN A 284 4.59 2.89 15.84
CA ASN A 284 4.61 1.69 16.67
C ASN A 284 6.00 1.05 16.79
N GLY A 285 7.03 1.67 16.23
CA GLY A 285 8.39 1.12 16.27
C GLY A 285 8.60 -0.17 15.47
N MET A 286 7.71 -0.48 14.51
CA MET A 286 7.81 -1.67 13.66
C MET A 286 9.11 -1.73 12.87
N GLU A 287 9.57 -0.58 12.40
CA GLU A 287 10.84 -0.45 11.72
C GLU A 287 11.56 0.83 12.18
N LYS A 288 12.86 0.75 12.33
CA LYS A 288 13.71 1.89 12.63
C LYS A 288 14.68 2.11 11.49
N ASN A 289 14.90 3.38 11.14
CA ASN A 289 15.94 3.79 10.19
C ASN A 289 16.86 4.77 10.90
N GLU A 290 18.15 4.49 10.89
CA GLU A 290 19.14 5.28 11.65
C GLU A 290 19.16 6.75 11.20
N GLY A 291 19.01 6.98 9.89
CA GLY A 291 19.00 8.34 9.29
C GLY A 291 17.69 9.10 9.42
N PHE A 292 16.60 8.44 9.88
CA PHE A 292 15.29 9.06 9.94
C PHE A 292 14.66 8.95 11.32
N SER A 293 14.29 10.09 11.90
CA SER A 293 13.64 10.17 13.20
C SER A 293 12.60 11.30 13.24
N LEU A 294 11.50 11.05 13.92
CA LEU A 294 10.47 12.05 14.19
C LEU A 294 10.85 12.85 15.44
N SER A 295 11.47 14.01 15.23
CA SER A 295 11.72 14.95 16.34
C SER A 295 10.42 15.60 16.81
N ALA A 296 10.35 16.00 18.09
CA ALA A 296 9.19 16.72 18.62
C ALA A 296 8.86 17.99 17.81
N GLY A 297 9.90 18.70 17.32
CA GLY A 297 9.73 19.87 16.45
C GLY A 297 9.08 19.50 15.10
N LEU A 298 9.54 18.46 14.45
CA LEU A 298 8.97 17.98 13.18
C LEU A 298 7.50 17.56 13.37
N VAL A 299 7.22 16.79 14.42
CA VAL A 299 5.83 16.36 14.73
C VAL A 299 4.91 17.55 14.98
N THR A 300 5.39 18.54 15.73
CA THR A 300 4.60 19.75 16.00
C THR A 300 4.34 20.56 14.74
N ASP A 301 5.34 20.76 13.89
CA ASP A 301 5.17 21.53 12.66
C ASP A 301 4.31 20.75 11.63
N ALA A 302 4.44 19.42 11.56
CA ALA A 302 3.56 18.58 10.75
C ALA A 302 2.09 18.63 11.23
N ALA A 303 1.85 18.62 12.53
CA ALA A 303 0.50 18.76 13.07
C ALA A 303 -0.12 20.12 12.72
N LYS A 304 0.65 21.21 12.78
CA LYS A 304 0.18 22.54 12.33
C LYS A 304 -0.12 22.54 10.83
N THR A 305 0.69 21.86 10.03
CA THR A 305 0.45 21.70 8.58
C THR A 305 -0.89 21.01 8.29
N ILE A 306 -1.23 19.95 9.03
CA ILE A 306 -2.52 19.27 8.90
C ILE A 306 -3.66 20.23 9.17
N VAL A 307 -3.58 21.02 10.26
CA VAL A 307 -4.63 22.01 10.58
C VAL A 307 -4.75 23.09 9.52
N TYR A 308 -3.63 23.57 8.95
CA TYR A 308 -3.68 24.55 7.85
C TYR A 308 -4.37 23.96 6.61
N GLY A 309 -4.02 22.73 6.22
CA GLY A 309 -4.66 22.05 5.09
C GLY A 309 -6.16 21.85 5.31
N ASP A 310 -6.57 21.42 6.49
CA ASP A 310 -7.99 21.25 6.84
C ASP A 310 -8.75 22.58 6.81
N LEU A 311 -8.15 23.66 7.33
CA LEU A 311 -8.74 25.02 7.21
C LEU A 311 -8.92 25.42 5.76
N PHE A 312 -7.91 25.18 4.90
CA PHE A 312 -8.04 25.48 3.49
C PHE A 312 -9.12 24.64 2.81
N MET A 313 -9.22 23.35 3.07
CA MET A 313 -10.30 22.53 2.52
C MET A 313 -11.67 23.09 2.90
N ARG A 314 -11.87 23.43 4.18
CA ARG A 314 -13.14 23.98 4.65
C ARG A 314 -13.46 25.34 4.04
N CYS A 315 -12.47 26.23 3.96
CA CYS A 315 -12.67 27.60 3.47
C CYS A 315 -12.76 27.64 1.93
N LEU A 316 -11.80 27.02 1.25
CA LEU A 316 -11.71 27.07 -0.21
C LEU A 316 -12.92 26.40 -0.88
N TYR A 317 -13.25 25.16 -0.49
CA TYR A 317 -14.35 24.41 -1.12
C TYR A 317 -15.73 25.01 -0.82
N ARG A 318 -15.82 25.85 0.24
CA ARG A 318 -17.02 26.59 0.54
C ARG A 318 -17.18 27.85 -0.34
N VAL A 319 -16.10 28.58 -0.66
CA VAL A 319 -16.19 29.86 -1.37
C VAL A 319 -15.98 29.73 -2.87
N ARG A 320 -15.09 28.82 -3.30
CA ARG A 320 -14.73 28.64 -4.72
C ARG A 320 -15.93 28.38 -5.64
N PRO A 321 -16.92 27.56 -5.26
CA PRO A 321 -18.11 27.37 -6.11
C PRO A 321 -18.95 28.63 -6.35
N TYR A 322 -18.77 29.66 -5.54
CA TYR A 322 -19.54 30.90 -5.57
C TYR A 322 -18.69 32.13 -5.93
N GLU A 323 -17.41 31.94 -6.32
CA GLU A 323 -16.53 33.05 -6.69
C GLU A 323 -17.09 33.86 -7.86
N VAL A 324 -17.00 35.18 -7.75
CA VAL A 324 -17.46 36.12 -8.82
C VAL A 324 -16.44 36.18 -9.94
N ILE A 325 -15.15 36.11 -9.62
CA ILE A 325 -14.06 36.12 -10.57
C ILE A 325 -13.40 34.73 -10.55
N PRO A 326 -13.52 33.95 -11.65
CA PRO A 326 -12.96 32.61 -11.72
C PRO A 326 -11.46 32.58 -11.37
N GLY A 327 -11.08 31.66 -10.47
CA GLY A 327 -9.69 31.47 -10.00
C GLY A 327 -9.24 32.43 -8.87
N SER A 328 -10.09 33.37 -8.45
CA SER A 328 -9.76 34.30 -7.37
C SER A 328 -9.67 33.58 -6.00
N ALA A 329 -10.46 32.55 -5.78
CA ALA A 329 -10.41 31.75 -4.57
C ALA A 329 -9.11 30.93 -4.48
N ASP A 330 -8.67 30.35 -5.60
CA ASP A 330 -7.39 29.63 -5.68
C ASP A 330 -6.19 30.57 -5.51
N ALA A 331 -6.27 31.78 -6.05
CA ALA A 331 -5.24 32.81 -5.82
C ALA A 331 -5.14 33.21 -4.34
N LEU A 332 -6.30 33.36 -3.65
CA LEU A 332 -6.34 33.62 -2.21
C LEU A 332 -5.74 32.44 -1.41
N HIS A 333 -6.09 31.22 -1.76
CA HIS A 333 -5.52 30.02 -1.18
C HIS A 333 -4.00 30.02 -1.32
N LYS A 334 -3.48 30.22 -2.54
CA LYS A 334 -2.02 30.23 -2.80
C LYS A 334 -1.30 31.28 -1.93
N LYS A 335 -1.85 32.48 -1.85
CA LYS A 335 -1.30 33.56 -1.00
C LYS A 335 -1.18 33.12 0.46
N TRP A 336 -2.23 32.53 1.02
CA TRP A 336 -2.22 32.10 2.41
C TRP A 336 -1.39 30.83 2.62
N GLN A 337 -1.30 29.96 1.65
CA GLN A 337 -0.38 28.82 1.67
C GLN A 337 1.07 29.28 1.84
N ASP A 338 1.50 30.29 1.08
CA ASP A 338 2.84 30.86 1.19
C ASP A 338 3.09 31.49 2.58
N ILE A 339 2.10 32.15 3.17
CA ILE A 339 2.16 32.68 4.56
C ILE A 339 2.25 31.52 5.57
N CYS A 340 1.50 30.43 5.40
CA CYS A 340 1.59 29.25 6.24
C CYS A 340 2.99 28.64 6.20
N ILE A 341 3.55 28.48 5.01
CA ILE A 341 4.92 27.96 4.83
C ILE A 341 5.91 28.89 5.54
N ASP A 342 5.85 30.22 5.30
CA ASP A 342 6.73 31.18 5.96
C ASP A 342 6.62 31.09 7.48
N SER A 343 5.40 30.99 8.02
CA SER A 343 5.17 30.90 9.47
C SER A 343 5.77 29.63 10.11
N LEU A 344 5.93 28.57 9.32
CA LEU A 344 6.48 27.30 9.81
C LEU A 344 7.99 27.22 9.66
N ILE A 345 8.57 27.77 8.56
CA ILE A 345 9.99 27.60 8.24
C ILE A 345 10.86 28.78 8.65
N ASN A 346 10.31 29.98 8.68
CA ASN A 346 11.06 31.20 8.96
C ASN A 346 11.04 31.54 10.48
N SER A 347 12.18 31.42 11.13
CA SER A 347 12.32 31.74 12.56
C SER A 347 12.10 33.24 12.89
N LYS A 348 12.12 34.10 11.87
CA LYS A 348 11.88 35.56 12.00
C LYS A 348 10.50 35.98 11.53
N THR A 349 9.60 35.04 11.29
CA THR A 349 8.22 35.36 10.90
C THR A 349 7.56 36.27 11.94
N GLN A 350 6.78 37.23 11.48
CA GLN A 350 5.99 38.10 12.33
C GLN A 350 4.66 37.50 12.77
N TYR A 351 4.28 36.35 12.21
CA TYR A 351 2.99 35.71 12.44
C TYR A 351 3.10 34.55 13.43
N THR A 352 2.27 34.56 14.45
CA THR A 352 2.03 33.38 15.28
C THR A 352 1.10 32.40 14.59
N TYR A 353 1.16 31.13 14.97
CA TYR A 353 0.25 30.08 14.46
C TYR A 353 -1.24 30.48 14.55
N LYS A 354 -1.64 31.06 15.71
CA LYS A 354 -3.03 31.50 15.93
C LYS A 354 -3.43 32.64 15.00
N GLU A 355 -2.52 33.58 14.75
CA GLU A 355 -2.76 34.69 13.83
C GLU A 355 -2.93 34.22 12.40
N VAL A 356 -2.11 33.25 11.95
CA VAL A 356 -2.26 32.67 10.61
C VAL A 356 -3.62 31.96 10.48
N CYS A 357 -4.01 31.10 11.45
CA CYS A 357 -5.31 30.43 11.41
C CYS A 357 -6.47 31.45 11.34
N ARG A 358 -6.44 32.50 12.19
CA ARG A 358 -7.46 33.56 12.15
C ARG A 358 -7.44 34.33 10.84
N GLY A 359 -6.24 34.61 10.32
CA GLY A 359 -6.07 35.31 9.07
C GLY A 359 -6.68 34.56 7.88
N ILE A 360 -6.47 33.23 7.81
CA ILE A 360 -7.10 32.37 6.81
C ILE A 360 -8.63 32.51 6.91
N VAL A 361 -9.19 32.24 8.08
CA VAL A 361 -10.65 32.29 8.29
C VAL A 361 -11.20 33.66 7.88
N ASN A 362 -10.62 34.75 8.38
CA ASN A 362 -11.07 36.11 8.08
C ASN A 362 -10.99 36.45 6.59
N ALA A 363 -9.92 36.03 5.92
CA ALA A 363 -9.72 36.30 4.50
C ALA A 363 -10.76 35.59 3.61
N PHE A 364 -11.10 34.35 3.96
CA PHE A 364 -12.14 33.61 3.23
C PHE A 364 -13.55 34.02 3.65
N ASP A 365 -13.78 34.44 4.88
CA ASP A 365 -15.08 34.96 5.34
C ASP A 365 -15.43 36.31 4.68
N SER A 366 -14.42 37.14 4.45
CA SER A 366 -14.57 38.41 3.73
C SER A 366 -14.44 38.29 2.19
N PHE A 367 -14.28 37.07 1.67
CA PHE A 367 -14.14 36.86 0.23
C PHE A 367 -15.46 37.11 -0.50
N THR A 368 -15.37 37.84 -1.61
CA THR A 368 -16.57 38.21 -2.41
C THR A 368 -17.13 37.00 -3.16
N ILE A 369 -18.33 36.61 -2.81
CA ILE A 369 -19.08 35.51 -3.44
C ILE A 369 -20.38 36.00 -4.04
N ASP A 370 -20.91 35.23 -4.98
CA ASP A 370 -22.27 35.44 -5.50
C ASP A 370 -23.31 34.86 -4.52
N GLU A 371 -23.88 35.72 -3.70
CA GLU A 371 -24.89 35.33 -2.71
C GLU A 371 -26.24 34.96 -3.28
N THR A 372 -26.48 35.22 -4.56
CA THR A 372 -27.77 34.90 -5.24
C THR A 372 -27.88 33.43 -5.60
N ILE A 373 -26.76 32.71 -5.66
CA ILE A 373 -26.68 31.29 -6.03
C ILE A 373 -26.73 30.44 -4.77
N ARG A 374 -27.42 29.31 -4.85
CA ARG A 374 -27.40 28.23 -3.85
C ARG A 374 -27.14 26.93 -4.54
N LYS A 375 -26.03 26.26 -4.15
CA LYS A 375 -25.63 24.99 -4.71
C LYS A 375 -25.90 23.85 -3.71
N PRO A 376 -26.25 22.64 -4.19
CA PRO A 376 -26.38 21.48 -3.31
C PRO A 376 -25.02 21.14 -2.68
N ARG A 377 -25.03 20.81 -1.40
CA ARG A 377 -23.84 20.38 -0.68
C ARG A 377 -23.64 18.87 -0.83
N VAL A 378 -22.47 18.45 -1.31
CA VAL A 378 -22.14 17.05 -1.55
C VAL A 378 -20.94 16.66 -0.71
N GLY A 379 -21.11 15.66 0.17
CA GLY A 379 -20.04 15.12 1.02
C GLY A 379 -19.26 14.04 0.29
N ILE A 380 -17.94 14.17 0.24
CA ILE A 380 -17.04 13.11 -0.25
C ILE A 380 -16.58 12.28 0.95
N VAL A 381 -16.96 11.01 0.97
CA VAL A 381 -16.58 10.05 2.02
C VAL A 381 -15.93 8.81 1.39
N GLY A 382 -15.21 8.05 2.18
CA GLY A 382 -14.58 6.81 1.72
C GLY A 382 -13.21 6.56 2.33
N GLU A 383 -12.41 5.75 1.66
CA GLU A 383 -11.05 5.40 2.06
C GLU A 383 -10.16 6.65 2.08
N ILE A 384 -9.28 6.75 3.08
CA ILE A 384 -8.55 7.97 3.39
C ILE A 384 -7.72 8.51 2.22
N LEU A 385 -6.95 7.67 1.53
CA LEU A 385 -6.12 8.11 0.42
C LEU A 385 -6.97 8.52 -0.78
N VAL A 386 -7.95 7.70 -1.16
CA VAL A 386 -8.85 7.96 -2.29
C VAL A 386 -9.60 9.27 -2.09
N LYS A 387 -9.99 9.58 -0.86
CA LYS A 387 -10.75 10.79 -0.54
C LYS A 387 -9.98 12.09 -0.82
N TYR A 388 -8.67 12.11 -0.58
CA TYR A 388 -7.85 13.33 -0.68
C TYR A 388 -6.94 13.38 -1.92
N MET A 389 -6.65 12.25 -2.54
CA MET A 389 -5.73 12.15 -3.68
C MET A 389 -6.48 12.31 -5.00
N PRO A 390 -6.27 13.40 -5.77
CA PRO A 390 -6.98 13.64 -7.03
C PRO A 390 -6.84 12.49 -8.04
N LEU A 391 -5.63 11.93 -8.20
CA LEU A 391 -5.40 10.77 -9.08
C LEU A 391 -6.28 9.57 -8.70
N ALA A 392 -6.42 9.31 -7.40
CA ALA A 392 -7.15 8.13 -6.92
C ALA A 392 -8.68 8.29 -7.01
N ASN A 393 -9.19 9.53 -7.04
CA ASN A 393 -10.64 9.81 -7.12
C ASN A 393 -11.09 10.45 -8.45
N ASN A 394 -10.20 10.49 -9.44
CA ASN A 394 -10.47 11.11 -10.75
C ASN A 394 -10.88 12.59 -10.66
N HIS A 395 -10.19 13.37 -9.81
CA HIS A 395 -10.46 14.81 -9.61
C HIS A 395 -11.92 15.10 -9.22
N LEU A 396 -12.42 14.32 -8.25
CA LEU A 396 -13.83 14.33 -7.87
C LEU A 396 -14.30 15.69 -7.33
N VAL A 397 -13.45 16.43 -6.64
CA VAL A 397 -13.78 17.77 -6.13
C VAL A 397 -14.08 18.72 -7.29
N GLU A 398 -13.15 18.81 -8.24
CA GLU A 398 -13.28 19.66 -9.42
C GLU A 398 -14.46 19.24 -10.30
N LEU A 399 -14.71 17.92 -10.39
CA LEU A 399 -15.86 17.39 -11.12
C LEU A 399 -17.17 17.88 -10.50
N LEU A 400 -17.35 17.70 -9.20
CA LEU A 400 -18.58 18.09 -8.49
C LEU A 400 -18.80 19.60 -8.52
N GLU A 401 -17.76 20.42 -8.36
CA GLU A 401 -17.88 21.87 -8.47
C GLU A 401 -18.26 22.31 -9.88
N ARG A 402 -17.71 21.69 -10.91
CA ARG A 402 -18.08 21.94 -12.32
C ARG A 402 -19.53 21.56 -12.61
N GLU A 403 -20.03 20.49 -12.00
CA GLU A 403 -21.42 20.06 -12.08
C GLU A 403 -22.37 20.89 -11.18
N GLY A 404 -21.85 21.92 -10.50
CA GLY A 404 -22.64 22.88 -9.77
C GLY A 404 -22.89 22.54 -8.29
N ALA A 405 -22.05 21.74 -7.67
CA ALA A 405 -22.13 21.42 -6.23
C ALA A 405 -21.17 22.27 -5.37
N GLU A 406 -21.50 22.39 -4.07
CA GLU A 406 -20.57 22.78 -3.00
C GLU A 406 -20.02 21.50 -2.37
N VAL A 407 -18.71 21.31 -2.43
CA VAL A 407 -18.08 20.07 -1.93
C VAL A 407 -17.72 20.18 -0.46
N VAL A 408 -17.94 19.10 0.29
CA VAL A 408 -17.53 18.96 1.68
C VAL A 408 -16.67 17.70 1.82
N VAL A 409 -15.42 17.88 2.23
CA VAL A 409 -14.50 16.76 2.54
C VAL A 409 -14.23 16.78 4.04
N PRO A 410 -14.41 15.66 4.77
CA PRO A 410 -14.04 15.58 6.18
C PRO A 410 -12.56 15.88 6.40
N ASP A 411 -12.24 16.52 7.52
CA ASP A 411 -10.88 16.92 7.85
C ASP A 411 -9.92 15.71 7.96
N LEU A 412 -8.68 15.90 7.59
CA LEU A 412 -7.64 14.89 7.80
C LEU A 412 -7.35 14.68 9.29
N LEU A 413 -7.44 15.74 10.08
CA LEU A 413 -7.28 15.69 11.55
C LEU A 413 -8.34 14.79 12.21
N ASP A 414 -9.56 14.75 11.70
CA ASP A 414 -10.61 13.88 12.22
C ASP A 414 -10.23 12.38 12.14
N PHE A 415 -9.50 11.99 11.12
CA PHE A 415 -8.96 10.62 11.02
C PHE A 415 -7.94 10.33 12.13
N PHE A 416 -7.03 11.26 12.42
CA PHE A 416 -6.06 11.09 13.49
C PHE A 416 -6.75 11.08 14.87
N ASN A 417 -7.74 11.94 15.08
CA ASN A 417 -8.54 11.94 16.31
C ASN A 417 -9.26 10.59 16.48
N TYR A 418 -9.87 10.06 15.44
CA TYR A 418 -10.49 8.74 15.47
C TYR A 418 -9.50 7.63 15.85
N CYS A 419 -8.28 7.65 15.31
CA CYS A 419 -7.24 6.67 15.64
C CYS A 419 -6.75 6.77 17.10
N VAL A 420 -6.87 7.93 17.73
CA VAL A 420 -6.43 8.16 19.14
C VAL A 420 -7.53 7.80 20.13
N PHE A 421 -8.80 8.06 19.81
CA PHE A 421 -9.95 7.91 20.71
C PHE A 421 -10.80 6.67 20.44
N GLY A 422 -10.58 5.96 19.35
CA GLY A 422 -11.21 4.67 19.00
C GLY A 422 -10.37 3.49 19.43
#